data_2d2bd3932e7b8b84868da73600fbbef9
#
_entry.id   2d2bd3932e7b8b84868da73600fbbef9
#
_cell.length_a   1.000
_cell.length_b   1.000
_cell.length_c   1.000
_cell.angle_alpha   90.00
_cell.angle_beta   90.00
_cell.angle_gamma   90.00
#
_symmetry.space_group_name_H-M   'P 1'
#
loop_
_entity.id
_entity.type
_entity.pdbx_description
1 polymer ?
#
loop_
_entity_poly.entity_id
_entity_poly.type
_entity_poly.pdbx_seq_one_letter_code
_entity_poly.pdbx_strand_id
1 'polypeptide(L)'
;MHNLVDDMHVLVYDNTCPSRTGAQETIQAGTLSIRPILHSEDSFFGAEVYGVDWSKPVSDDVVAQLIALQDKYAVLIFRKTGLDNIRHIAFSQQLGDKLEINPFFYGRENDRLGEPLLFDVANIEQDGSLVKMDSRRYYHSLGNALWHTDSTYHQHRSKYSILLSHGNPVEGGSWTHFADTRRAYSDLPQAKKDEIENLVVEHDLWHSRKLAAPAVFGNPLPHELAAKPPAYHRLVQTAPDGRKTLYLAAHAKRIVGKDIEESQRLIWELIKHCTQSKYVFSMEWLSGGDMVWWDNRQSMHRANPYTATMTARDVRRSTIYDDGPWALGVSTAELD
;
A
#
# COMPACT_ATOMS: atom_id res chain seq x y z
N MET A 1 18.90 -16.25 15.17
CA MET A 1 17.68 -16.53 14.34
C MET A 1 16.38 -16.54 15.15
N HIS A 2 16.34 -16.93 16.44
CA HIS A 2 15.09 -16.98 17.22
C HIS A 2 14.44 -15.61 17.48
N ASN A 3 15.21 -14.54 17.66
CA ASN A 3 14.65 -13.22 18.04
C ASN A 3 14.04 -12.40 16.90
N LEU A 4 14.44 -12.61 15.63
CA LEU A 4 13.89 -11.86 14.50
C LEU A 4 12.47 -12.35 14.10
N VAL A 5 12.22 -13.65 14.25
CA VAL A 5 10.91 -14.24 13.92
C VAL A 5 9.86 -13.87 14.98
N ASP A 6 10.23 -13.84 16.26
CA ASP A 6 9.35 -13.46 17.37
C ASP A 6 9.00 -11.95 17.31
N ASP A 7 9.99 -11.11 17.01
CA ASP A 7 9.78 -9.66 16.76
C ASP A 7 8.87 -9.40 15.55
N MET A 8 8.93 -10.23 14.51
CA MET A 8 8.07 -10.12 13.33
C MET A 8 6.61 -10.45 13.65
N HIS A 9 6.34 -11.45 14.50
CA HIS A 9 4.98 -11.77 14.95
C HIS A 9 4.35 -10.61 15.73
N VAL A 10 5.08 -9.91 16.57
CA VAL A 10 4.59 -8.73 17.31
C VAL A 10 4.23 -7.59 16.35
N LEU A 11 5.02 -7.34 15.31
CA LEU A 11 4.73 -6.29 14.31
C LEU A 11 3.53 -6.62 13.40
N VAL A 12 3.21 -7.90 13.23
CA VAL A 12 2.08 -8.36 12.41
C VAL A 12 0.76 -8.32 13.20
N TYR A 13 0.79 -8.50 14.52
CA TYR A 13 -0.42 -8.73 15.33
C TYR A 13 -0.71 -7.67 16.39
N ASP A 14 0.02 -6.54 16.43
CA ASP A 14 -0.38 -5.44 17.31
C ASP A 14 -1.68 -4.79 16.80
N ASN A 15 -2.80 -5.30 17.33
CA ASN A 15 -4.17 -4.82 17.03
C ASN A 15 -4.55 -3.56 17.82
N THR A 16 -3.60 -2.91 18.49
CA THR A 16 -3.90 -1.64 19.17
C THR A 16 -4.13 -0.57 18.13
N CYS A 17 -5.41 -0.27 17.87
CA CYS A 17 -5.80 0.88 17.07
C CYS A 17 -5.32 2.16 17.79
N PRO A 18 -4.47 3.00 17.17
CA PRO A 18 -4.19 4.31 17.73
C PRO A 18 -5.50 5.06 17.87
N SER A 19 -5.81 5.54 19.07
CA SER A 19 -7.01 6.30 19.37
C SER A 19 -7.14 7.46 18.39
N ARG A 20 -8.36 7.69 17.85
CA ARG A 20 -8.69 8.91 17.12
C ARG A 20 -8.33 10.13 17.98
N THR A 21 -7.28 10.84 17.58
CA THR A 21 -7.03 12.18 18.14
C THR A 21 -8.18 13.09 17.72
N GLY A 22 -8.65 13.93 18.63
CA GLY A 22 -9.90 14.71 18.64
C GLY A 22 -10.41 15.26 17.30
N ALA A 23 -11.66 15.67 17.29
CA ALA A 23 -12.35 16.22 16.12
C ALA A 23 -11.53 17.40 15.54
N GLN A 24 -10.98 17.18 14.33
CA GLN A 24 -10.21 18.20 13.64
C GLN A 24 -11.15 19.09 12.84
N GLU A 25 -10.84 20.39 12.79
CA GLU A 25 -11.61 21.35 12.01
C GLU A 25 -11.57 21.01 10.51
N THR A 26 -12.72 21.17 9.87
CA THR A 26 -12.83 21.03 8.41
C THR A 26 -12.22 22.27 7.75
N ILE A 27 -11.29 22.05 6.83
CA ILE A 27 -10.60 23.10 6.10
C ILE A 27 -11.19 23.17 4.68
N GLN A 28 -11.44 24.39 4.18
CA GLN A 28 -11.83 24.58 2.78
C GLN A 28 -10.59 24.60 1.89
N ALA A 29 -10.65 23.85 0.78
CA ALA A 29 -9.62 23.80 -0.26
C ALA A 29 -10.29 23.88 -1.64
N GLY A 30 -10.41 25.07 -2.16
CA GLY A 30 -11.19 25.35 -3.38
C GLY A 30 -12.67 24.98 -3.19
N THR A 31 -13.18 24.09 -4.05
CA THR A 31 -14.55 23.57 -3.96
C THR A 31 -14.69 22.39 -2.99
N LEU A 32 -13.59 21.89 -2.46
CA LEU A 32 -13.54 20.70 -1.61
C LEU A 32 -13.42 21.09 -0.14
N SER A 33 -13.95 20.23 0.72
CA SER A 33 -13.77 20.32 2.17
C SER A 33 -12.90 19.16 2.64
N ILE A 34 -11.96 19.41 3.55
CA ILE A 34 -10.95 18.46 3.97
C ILE A 34 -10.94 18.37 5.48
N ARG A 35 -10.91 17.14 5.99
CA ARG A 35 -10.67 16.84 7.39
C ARG A 35 -9.33 16.09 7.51
N PRO A 36 -8.24 16.77 7.90
CA PRO A 36 -6.95 16.12 8.15
C PRO A 36 -7.08 15.04 9.21
N ILE A 37 -6.28 13.96 9.11
CA ILE A 37 -6.33 12.85 10.07
C ILE A 37 -5.17 12.92 11.04
N LEU A 38 -3.95 12.95 10.52
CA LEU A 38 -2.73 13.08 11.32
C LEU A 38 -1.99 14.34 10.86
N HIS A 39 -1.75 15.24 11.79
CA HIS A 39 -0.98 16.45 11.49
C HIS A 39 -0.10 16.84 12.68
N SER A 40 0.97 17.52 12.38
CA SER A 40 1.79 18.30 13.30
C SER A 40 2.02 19.66 12.66
N GLU A 41 2.71 20.58 13.34
CA GLU A 41 2.99 21.91 12.79
C GLU A 41 3.64 21.86 11.39
N ASP A 42 4.46 20.83 11.13
CA ASP A 42 5.25 20.71 9.89
C ASP A 42 4.86 19.51 9.00
N SER A 43 3.82 18.74 9.35
CA SER A 43 3.49 17.53 8.59
C SER A 43 2.01 17.22 8.59
N PHE A 44 1.51 16.90 7.40
CA PHE A 44 0.14 16.45 7.16
C PHE A 44 0.17 15.05 6.57
N PHE A 45 -0.61 14.13 7.15
CA PHE A 45 -0.70 12.77 6.64
C PHE A 45 -2.12 12.22 6.81
N GLY A 46 -2.73 11.84 5.69
CA GLY A 46 -4.10 11.39 5.60
C GLY A 46 -5.14 12.52 5.74
N ALA A 47 -6.16 12.47 4.89
CA ALA A 47 -7.30 13.36 4.97
C ALA A 47 -8.59 12.68 4.48
N GLU A 48 -9.73 12.96 5.12
CA GLU A 48 -11.03 12.71 4.52
C GLU A 48 -11.43 13.91 3.66
N VAL A 49 -11.88 13.64 2.43
CA VAL A 49 -12.22 14.65 1.42
C VAL A 49 -13.70 14.58 1.13
N TYR A 50 -14.35 15.74 1.08
CA TYR A 50 -15.76 15.92 0.83
C TYR A 50 -15.98 16.91 -0.31
N GLY A 51 -17.16 16.84 -0.96
CA GLY A 51 -17.57 17.78 -2.00
C GLY A 51 -17.32 17.31 -3.42
N VAL A 52 -16.75 16.13 -3.63
CA VAL A 52 -16.66 15.52 -4.97
C VAL A 52 -18.03 14.97 -5.38
N ASP A 53 -18.50 15.37 -6.56
CA ASP A 53 -19.72 14.80 -7.16
C ASP A 53 -19.38 13.53 -7.96
N TRP A 54 -19.52 12.38 -7.31
CA TRP A 54 -19.25 11.07 -7.89
C TRP A 54 -20.35 10.55 -8.83
N SER A 55 -21.46 11.28 -9.02
CA SER A 55 -22.55 10.87 -9.92
C SER A 55 -22.21 11.03 -11.41
N LYS A 56 -21.17 11.80 -11.72
CA LYS A 56 -20.67 12.10 -13.06
C LYS A 56 -19.14 12.02 -13.11
N PRO A 57 -18.50 12.05 -14.30
CA PRO A 57 -17.06 12.17 -14.43
C PRO A 57 -16.52 13.38 -13.64
N VAL A 58 -15.45 13.18 -12.89
CA VAL A 58 -14.82 14.26 -12.12
C VAL A 58 -14.18 15.26 -13.09
N SER A 59 -14.46 16.56 -12.89
CA SER A 59 -13.88 17.58 -13.77
C SER A 59 -12.37 17.72 -13.58
N ASP A 60 -11.66 18.14 -14.63
CA ASP A 60 -10.20 18.29 -14.61
C ASP A 60 -9.73 19.25 -13.49
N ASP A 61 -10.48 20.32 -13.22
CA ASP A 61 -10.17 21.25 -12.13
C ASP A 61 -10.25 20.58 -10.75
N VAL A 62 -11.24 19.69 -10.56
CA VAL A 62 -11.37 18.93 -9.31
C VAL A 62 -10.27 17.86 -9.22
N VAL A 63 -9.97 17.19 -10.34
CA VAL A 63 -8.85 16.23 -10.41
C VAL A 63 -7.53 16.90 -10.04
N ALA A 64 -7.25 18.08 -10.58
CA ALA A 64 -6.04 18.85 -10.24
C ALA A 64 -5.98 19.21 -8.74
N GLN A 65 -7.11 19.64 -8.15
CA GLN A 65 -7.20 19.89 -6.71
C GLN A 65 -6.93 18.61 -5.90
N LEU A 66 -7.50 17.48 -6.31
CA LEU A 66 -7.30 16.18 -5.64
C LEU A 66 -5.85 15.71 -5.71
N ILE A 67 -5.17 15.89 -6.86
CA ILE A 67 -3.74 15.57 -7.01
C ILE A 67 -2.89 16.44 -6.06
N ALA A 68 -3.16 17.74 -5.99
CA ALA A 68 -2.44 18.62 -5.05
C ALA A 68 -2.67 18.22 -3.59
N LEU A 69 -3.87 17.77 -3.23
CA LEU A 69 -4.15 17.22 -1.91
C LEU A 69 -3.45 15.88 -1.69
N GLN A 70 -3.38 15.03 -2.71
CA GLN A 70 -2.67 13.75 -2.64
C GLN A 70 -1.18 13.95 -2.39
N ASP A 71 -0.55 14.89 -3.08
CA ASP A 71 0.86 15.23 -2.85
C ASP A 71 1.10 15.68 -1.40
N LYS A 72 0.20 16.50 -0.85
CA LYS A 72 0.28 17.01 0.52
C LYS A 72 0.01 15.95 1.58
N TYR A 73 -1.08 15.19 1.43
CA TYR A 73 -1.61 14.30 2.48
C TYR A 73 -1.21 12.84 2.29
N ALA A 74 -0.74 12.42 1.13
CA ALA A 74 -0.35 11.07 0.74
C ALA A 74 -1.48 10.02 0.77
N VAL A 75 -2.55 10.23 1.52
CA VAL A 75 -3.69 9.32 1.62
C VAL A 75 -4.98 10.14 1.69
N LEU A 76 -5.87 9.93 0.73
CA LEU A 76 -7.18 10.57 0.68
C LEU A 76 -8.28 9.52 0.86
N ILE A 77 -9.23 9.82 1.73
CA ILE A 77 -10.37 8.96 2.04
C ILE A 77 -11.65 9.64 1.57
N PHE A 78 -12.46 8.92 0.84
CA PHE A 78 -13.76 9.35 0.35
C PHE A 78 -14.83 8.39 0.85
N ARG A 79 -15.88 8.92 1.45
CA ARG A 79 -16.96 8.12 2.00
C ARG A 79 -18.12 8.02 1.03
N LYS A 80 -18.68 6.80 0.88
CA LYS A 80 -19.92 6.54 0.14
C LYS A 80 -19.92 7.10 -1.29
N THR A 81 -18.87 6.87 -2.05
CA THR A 81 -18.72 7.40 -3.42
C THR A 81 -19.80 6.87 -4.38
N GLY A 82 -20.31 5.67 -4.14
CA GLY A 82 -21.28 5.02 -5.03
C GLY A 82 -20.71 4.64 -6.40
N LEU A 83 -19.38 4.58 -6.54
CA LEU A 83 -18.73 4.16 -7.78
C LEU A 83 -18.94 2.66 -8.03
N ASP A 84 -19.18 2.32 -9.29
CA ASP A 84 -19.07 0.97 -9.84
C ASP A 84 -17.68 0.75 -10.47
N ASN A 85 -17.42 -0.43 -11.03
CA ASN A 85 -16.14 -0.74 -11.66
C ASN A 85 -15.77 0.21 -12.78
N ILE A 86 -16.74 0.56 -13.63
CA ILE A 86 -16.51 1.41 -14.81
C ILE A 86 -16.08 2.80 -14.38
N ARG A 87 -16.80 3.40 -13.42
CA ARG A 87 -16.50 4.75 -12.91
C ARG A 87 -15.24 4.76 -12.04
N HIS A 88 -14.95 3.68 -11.31
CA HIS A 88 -13.69 3.51 -10.58
C HIS A 88 -12.50 3.54 -11.55
N ILE A 89 -12.55 2.74 -12.63
CA ILE A 89 -11.52 2.71 -13.67
C ILE A 89 -11.39 4.08 -14.36
N ALA A 90 -12.51 4.69 -14.75
CA ALA A 90 -12.51 5.99 -15.41
C ALA A 90 -11.86 7.09 -14.54
N PHE A 91 -12.16 7.13 -13.25
CA PHE A 91 -11.50 8.04 -12.32
C PHE A 91 -9.99 7.75 -12.21
N SER A 92 -9.60 6.48 -12.13
CA SER A 92 -8.20 6.09 -12.06
C SER A 92 -7.40 6.51 -13.30
N GLN A 93 -8.03 6.44 -14.49
CA GLN A 93 -7.44 6.89 -15.75
C GLN A 93 -7.21 8.40 -15.83
N GLN A 94 -7.95 9.21 -15.06
CA GLN A 94 -7.71 10.65 -14.96
C GLN A 94 -6.44 10.99 -14.13
N LEU A 95 -5.91 10.04 -13.36
CA LEU A 95 -4.79 10.25 -12.44
C LEU A 95 -3.42 9.86 -13.02
N GLY A 96 -3.37 9.29 -14.22
CA GLY A 96 -2.14 8.95 -14.92
C GLY A 96 -2.36 8.15 -16.19
N ASP A 97 -1.35 8.15 -17.04
CA ASP A 97 -1.44 7.63 -18.40
C ASP A 97 -1.67 6.13 -18.50
N LYS A 98 -1.25 5.37 -17.49
CA LYS A 98 -1.28 3.91 -17.56
C LYS A 98 -1.65 3.27 -16.24
N LEU A 99 -2.67 2.40 -16.29
CA LEU A 99 -3.04 1.53 -15.19
C LEU A 99 -2.33 0.18 -15.31
N GLU A 100 -2.00 -0.41 -14.16
CA GLU A 100 -1.49 -1.77 -14.09
C GLU A 100 -2.59 -2.75 -14.51
N ILE A 101 -2.25 -3.64 -15.43
CA ILE A 101 -3.11 -4.77 -15.78
C ILE A 101 -2.86 -5.85 -14.73
N ASN A 102 -3.93 -6.26 -14.04
CA ASN A 102 -3.86 -7.36 -13.10
C ASN A 102 -3.52 -8.65 -13.84
N PRO A 103 -2.32 -9.21 -13.68
CA PRO A 103 -2.04 -10.52 -14.25
C PRO A 103 -2.91 -11.53 -13.50
N PHE A 104 -3.54 -12.45 -14.23
CA PHE A 104 -4.22 -13.63 -13.67
C PHE A 104 -3.21 -14.45 -12.89
N PHE A 105 -3.12 -14.14 -11.62
CA PHE A 105 -2.08 -14.63 -10.75
C PHE A 105 -2.76 -15.46 -9.66
N TYR A 106 -2.24 -16.59 -9.30
CA TYR A 106 -2.73 -17.49 -8.25
C TYR A 106 -3.52 -18.72 -8.72
N GLY A 107 -3.32 -19.18 -9.98
CA GLY A 107 -3.98 -20.37 -10.49
C GLY A 107 -5.47 -20.21 -10.74
N ARG A 108 -5.94 -18.98 -10.90
CA ARG A 108 -7.30 -18.68 -11.33
C ARG A 108 -7.38 -18.83 -12.85
N GLU A 109 -8.26 -19.67 -13.33
CA GLU A 109 -8.58 -19.77 -14.75
C GLU A 109 -9.38 -18.55 -15.24
N ASN A 110 -10.14 -17.91 -14.32
CA ASN A 110 -10.96 -16.75 -14.62
C ASN A 110 -10.92 -15.73 -13.48
N ASP A 111 -10.99 -14.45 -13.82
CA ASP A 111 -11.14 -13.37 -12.87
C ASP A 111 -12.63 -13.20 -12.49
N ARG A 112 -12.93 -13.15 -11.19
CA ARG A 112 -14.28 -12.89 -10.66
C ARG A 112 -14.87 -11.57 -11.18
N LEU A 113 -14.01 -10.56 -11.42
CA LEU A 113 -14.46 -9.22 -11.80
C LEU A 113 -14.67 -9.08 -13.31
N GLY A 114 -13.99 -9.87 -14.14
CA GLY A 114 -13.98 -9.71 -15.58
C GLY A 114 -13.32 -8.39 -16.06
N GLU A 115 -12.57 -7.73 -15.16
CA GLU A 115 -11.97 -6.41 -15.37
C GLU A 115 -10.46 -6.43 -15.12
N PRO A 116 -9.64 -6.46 -16.19
CA PRO A 116 -8.19 -6.61 -16.05
C PRO A 116 -7.49 -5.42 -15.39
N LEU A 117 -8.14 -4.25 -15.33
CA LEU A 117 -7.63 -3.04 -14.68
C LEU A 117 -7.95 -2.96 -13.18
N LEU A 118 -8.68 -3.95 -12.66
CA LEU A 118 -8.99 -4.04 -11.23
C LEU A 118 -8.38 -5.29 -10.61
N PHE A 119 -7.69 -5.11 -9.51
CA PHE A 119 -7.20 -6.19 -8.68
C PHE A 119 -8.27 -6.59 -7.66
N ASP A 120 -8.67 -7.87 -7.66
CA ASP A 120 -9.62 -8.44 -6.72
C ASP A 120 -8.96 -8.72 -5.36
N VAL A 121 -9.18 -7.84 -4.40
CA VAL A 121 -8.66 -7.94 -3.02
C VAL A 121 -9.69 -8.53 -2.06
N ALA A 122 -10.80 -9.05 -2.58
CA ALA A 122 -11.88 -9.66 -1.79
C ALA A 122 -11.49 -11.02 -1.20
N ASN A 123 -12.22 -11.43 -0.15
CA ASN A 123 -12.20 -12.79 0.36
C ASN A 123 -13.31 -13.68 -0.24
N ILE A 124 -13.73 -13.38 -1.47
CA ILE A 124 -14.82 -14.04 -2.18
C ILE A 124 -14.26 -14.78 -3.40
N GLU A 125 -14.66 -16.03 -3.62
CA GLU A 125 -14.34 -16.81 -4.81
C GLU A 125 -15.30 -16.49 -5.97
N GLN A 126 -15.03 -17.05 -7.16
CA GLN A 126 -15.84 -16.80 -8.35
C GLN A 126 -17.29 -17.30 -8.21
N ASP A 127 -17.50 -18.38 -7.45
CA ASP A 127 -18.82 -18.94 -7.16
C ASP A 127 -19.59 -18.22 -6.03
N GLY A 128 -19.01 -17.13 -5.49
CA GLY A 128 -19.57 -16.37 -4.39
C GLY A 128 -19.26 -16.93 -2.99
N SER A 129 -18.60 -18.07 -2.90
CA SER A 129 -18.17 -18.64 -1.61
C SER A 129 -17.00 -17.84 -1.03
N LEU A 130 -16.77 -17.99 0.28
CA LEU A 130 -15.61 -17.39 0.93
C LEU A 130 -14.33 -18.18 0.61
N VAL A 131 -13.23 -17.45 0.48
CA VAL A 131 -11.89 -18.04 0.33
C VAL A 131 -11.60 -18.97 1.49
N LYS A 132 -11.26 -20.22 1.18
CA LYS A 132 -10.92 -21.24 2.19
C LYS A 132 -9.62 -20.84 2.90
N MET A 133 -9.61 -20.92 4.24
CA MET A 133 -8.51 -20.52 5.10
C MET A 133 -7.20 -21.34 4.91
N ASP A 134 -7.30 -22.51 4.28
CA ASP A 134 -6.17 -23.40 3.96
C ASP A 134 -5.78 -23.33 2.47
N SER A 135 -6.40 -22.45 1.68
CA SER A 135 -6.10 -22.30 0.26
C SER A 135 -4.82 -21.48 0.02
N ARG A 136 -4.16 -21.74 -1.12
CA ARG A 136 -2.99 -20.93 -1.55
C ARG A 136 -3.33 -19.44 -1.67
N ARG A 137 -4.55 -19.10 -2.11
CA ARG A 137 -5.06 -17.72 -2.17
C ARG A 137 -5.11 -17.08 -0.80
N TYR A 138 -5.62 -17.80 0.21
CA TYR A 138 -5.63 -17.31 1.59
C TYR A 138 -4.20 -17.03 2.08
N TYR A 139 -3.30 -18.00 1.98
CA TYR A 139 -1.91 -17.82 2.40
C TYR A 139 -1.20 -16.68 1.68
N HIS A 140 -1.50 -16.50 0.38
CA HIS A 140 -0.97 -15.37 -0.38
C HIS A 140 -1.47 -14.03 0.20
N SER A 141 -2.74 -13.94 0.60
CA SER A 141 -3.34 -12.72 1.14
C SER A 141 -2.76 -12.30 2.49
N LEU A 142 -2.18 -13.25 3.26
CA LEU A 142 -1.54 -12.95 4.55
C LEU A 142 -0.36 -11.95 4.40
N GLY A 143 0.28 -11.90 3.23
CA GLY A 143 1.30 -10.90 2.94
C GLY A 143 0.80 -9.45 3.01
N ASN A 144 -0.50 -9.23 2.86
CA ASN A 144 -1.10 -7.90 2.96
C ASN A 144 -1.18 -7.39 4.41
N ALA A 145 -0.99 -8.26 5.40
CA ALA A 145 -0.88 -7.89 6.81
C ALA A 145 0.52 -7.37 7.19
N LEU A 146 1.51 -7.60 6.34
CA LEU A 146 2.85 -7.03 6.50
C LEU A 146 2.85 -5.57 6.02
N TRP A 147 3.63 -4.70 6.67
CA TRP A 147 3.84 -3.35 6.20
C TRP A 147 4.54 -3.34 4.84
N HIS A 148 3.92 -2.72 3.85
CA HIS A 148 4.43 -2.69 2.49
C HIS A 148 4.02 -1.44 1.74
N THR A 149 4.74 -1.20 0.66
CA THR A 149 4.39 -0.31 -0.44
C THR A 149 4.02 -1.20 -1.62
N ASP A 150 2.93 -0.91 -2.32
CA ASP A 150 2.50 -1.71 -3.46
C ASP A 150 3.52 -1.70 -4.58
N SER A 151 3.58 -2.81 -5.31
CA SER A 151 4.33 -2.97 -6.57
C SER A 151 5.85 -2.68 -6.47
N THR A 152 6.45 -2.64 -5.27
CA THR A 152 7.90 -2.40 -5.13
C THR A 152 8.75 -3.50 -5.79
N TYR A 153 8.17 -4.68 -5.98
CA TYR A 153 8.79 -5.81 -6.70
C TYR A 153 8.64 -5.73 -8.22
N HIS A 154 8.12 -4.62 -8.75
CA HIS A 154 8.09 -4.33 -10.18
C HIS A 154 9.15 -3.31 -10.55
N GLN A 155 9.86 -3.52 -11.65
CA GLN A 155 10.86 -2.59 -12.17
C GLN A 155 10.22 -1.22 -12.52
N HIS A 156 9.02 -1.22 -13.09
CA HIS A 156 8.19 -0.03 -13.22
C HIS A 156 7.23 0.00 -12.04
N ARG A 157 7.48 0.87 -11.08
CA ARG A 157 6.69 0.98 -9.84
C ARG A 157 5.34 1.67 -10.06
N SER A 158 4.44 1.52 -9.12
CA SER A 158 3.19 2.29 -9.07
C SER A 158 3.38 3.59 -8.29
N LYS A 159 2.70 4.67 -8.71
CA LYS A 159 2.53 5.87 -7.90
C LYS A 159 1.30 5.77 -7.00
N TYR A 160 0.15 5.45 -7.54
CA TYR A 160 -1.11 5.45 -6.82
C TYR A 160 -1.77 4.08 -6.79
N SER A 161 -2.43 3.82 -5.68
CA SER A 161 -3.41 2.74 -5.55
C SER A 161 -4.72 3.32 -5.06
N ILE A 162 -5.82 2.88 -5.64
CA ILE A 162 -7.18 3.25 -5.24
C ILE A 162 -7.93 1.97 -4.89
N LEU A 163 -8.36 1.86 -3.65
CA LEU A 163 -9.13 0.74 -3.14
C LEU A 163 -10.56 1.18 -2.85
N LEU A 164 -11.51 0.54 -3.49
CA LEU A 164 -12.95 0.81 -3.37
C LEU A 164 -13.66 -0.38 -2.74
N SER A 165 -14.44 -0.13 -1.69
CA SER A 165 -15.30 -1.13 -1.07
C SER A 165 -16.63 -1.25 -1.80
N HIS A 166 -17.00 -2.48 -2.17
CA HIS A 166 -18.33 -2.87 -2.61
C HIS A 166 -19.13 -3.56 -1.49
N GLY A 167 -18.45 -4.02 -0.44
CA GLY A 167 -19.03 -4.61 0.74
C GLY A 167 -18.00 -4.84 1.83
N ASN A 168 -18.39 -4.59 3.08
CA ASN A 168 -17.55 -4.80 4.26
C ASN A 168 -18.11 -5.92 5.12
N PRO A 169 -17.26 -6.60 5.92
CA PRO A 169 -17.73 -7.56 6.91
C PRO A 169 -18.74 -6.93 7.87
N VAL A 170 -19.83 -7.64 8.16
CA VAL A 170 -20.87 -7.13 9.06
C VAL A 170 -20.41 -7.03 10.52
N GLU A 171 -19.38 -7.80 10.88
CA GLU A 171 -18.74 -7.79 12.20
C GLU A 171 -17.88 -6.53 12.43
N GLY A 172 -17.61 -5.76 11.37
CA GLY A 172 -16.62 -4.68 11.41
C GLY A 172 -15.19 -5.19 11.46
N GLY A 173 -14.25 -4.36 11.94
CA GLY A 173 -12.84 -4.75 12.12
C GLY A 173 -12.02 -4.80 10.83
N SER A 174 -12.59 -4.39 9.71
CA SER A 174 -11.85 -4.22 8.46
C SER A 174 -11.12 -2.89 8.48
N TRP A 175 -9.83 -2.92 8.76
CA TRP A 175 -8.98 -1.75 8.84
C TRP A 175 -7.87 -1.78 7.80
N THR A 176 -7.47 -0.60 7.34
CA THR A 176 -6.21 -0.39 6.61
C THR A 176 -5.39 0.65 7.36
N HIS A 177 -4.15 0.30 7.65
CA HIS A 177 -3.21 1.17 8.36
C HIS A 177 -2.25 1.78 7.36
N PHE A 178 -1.93 3.07 7.53
CA PHE A 178 -1.01 3.83 6.68
C PHE A 178 0.09 4.47 7.54
N ALA A 179 1.32 4.49 7.03
CA ALA A 179 2.49 5.06 7.68
C ALA A 179 3.15 6.13 6.79
N ASP A 180 3.42 7.32 7.34
CA ASP A 180 4.10 8.44 6.67
C ASP A 180 5.63 8.20 6.62
N THR A 181 6.12 7.73 5.48
CA THR A 181 7.54 7.47 5.27
C THR A 181 8.38 8.74 5.10
N ARG A 182 7.77 9.89 4.77
CA ARG A 182 8.43 11.20 4.68
C ARG A 182 8.80 11.73 6.07
N ARG A 183 7.82 11.78 6.97
CA ARG A 183 8.05 12.21 8.34
C ARG A 183 8.99 11.25 9.06
N ALA A 184 8.82 9.95 8.84
CA ALA A 184 9.71 8.95 9.39
C ALA A 184 11.17 9.18 8.96
N TYR A 185 11.42 9.45 7.67
CA TYR A 185 12.76 9.82 7.21
C TYR A 185 13.26 11.13 7.85
N SER A 186 12.40 12.15 7.93
CA SER A 186 12.76 13.45 8.51
C SER A 186 13.25 13.32 9.96
N ASP A 187 12.63 12.45 10.73
CA ASP A 187 12.93 12.23 12.15
C ASP A 187 14.16 11.30 12.38
N LEU A 188 14.76 10.73 11.34
CA LEU A 188 15.99 9.95 11.47
C LEU A 188 17.17 10.84 11.90
N PRO A 189 18.10 10.33 12.75
CA PRO A 189 19.37 11.00 13.02
C PRO A 189 20.17 11.21 11.73
N GLN A 190 20.93 12.31 11.64
CA GLN A 190 21.71 12.62 10.44
C GLN A 190 22.65 11.50 10.04
N ALA A 191 23.35 10.89 11.00
CA ALA A 191 24.24 9.75 10.74
C ALA A 191 23.52 8.57 10.06
N LYS A 192 22.23 8.30 10.43
CA LYS A 192 21.44 7.27 9.78
C LYS A 192 21.04 7.69 8.38
N LYS A 193 20.68 8.95 8.16
CA LYS A 193 20.39 9.49 6.82
C LYS A 193 21.59 9.34 5.91
N ASP A 194 22.78 9.69 6.38
CA ASP A 194 24.05 9.59 5.62
C ASP A 194 24.37 8.11 5.29
N GLU A 195 24.15 7.19 6.26
CA GLU A 195 24.33 5.75 6.05
C GLU A 195 23.47 5.18 4.93
N ILE A 196 22.21 5.62 4.81
CA ILE A 196 21.23 5.00 3.92
C ILE A 196 21.02 5.74 2.59
N GLU A 197 21.55 6.94 2.41
CA GLU A 197 21.21 7.86 1.29
C GLU A 197 21.37 7.20 -0.09
N ASN A 198 22.40 6.40 -0.28
CA ASN A 198 22.74 5.81 -1.58
C ASN A 198 22.41 4.32 -1.70
N LEU A 199 21.74 3.74 -0.70
CA LEU A 199 21.44 2.32 -0.71
C LEU A 199 20.40 1.96 -1.77
N VAL A 200 20.63 0.84 -2.45
CA VAL A 200 19.70 0.20 -3.37
C VAL A 200 19.20 -1.10 -2.73
N VAL A 201 17.90 -1.33 -2.79
CA VAL A 201 17.24 -2.47 -2.18
C VAL A 201 16.64 -3.38 -3.25
N GLU A 202 16.92 -4.67 -3.14
CA GLU A 202 16.25 -5.74 -3.89
C GLU A 202 14.89 -6.01 -3.24
N HIS A 203 13.81 -5.82 -3.99
CA HIS A 203 12.44 -6.14 -3.60
C HIS A 203 11.96 -7.40 -4.31
N ASP A 204 11.52 -8.38 -3.55
CA ASP A 204 11.10 -9.70 -4.02
C ASP A 204 9.72 -10.04 -3.42
N LEU A 205 8.71 -10.23 -4.28
CA LEU A 205 7.37 -10.62 -3.84
C LEU A 205 7.40 -11.90 -3.00
N TRP A 206 8.17 -12.88 -3.44
CA TRP A 206 8.22 -14.20 -2.80
C TRP A 206 8.90 -14.16 -1.45
N HIS A 207 9.81 -13.21 -1.23
CA HIS A 207 10.36 -12.97 0.10
C HIS A 207 9.26 -12.62 1.09
N SER A 208 8.40 -11.65 0.79
CA SER A 208 7.30 -11.27 1.68
C SER A 208 6.27 -12.39 1.87
N ARG A 209 5.99 -13.16 0.82
CA ARG A 209 5.06 -14.31 0.92
C ARG A 209 5.63 -15.43 1.77
N LYS A 210 6.94 -15.68 1.69
CA LYS A 210 7.65 -16.59 2.58
C LYS A 210 7.64 -16.11 4.03
N LEU A 211 7.77 -14.82 4.29
CA LEU A 211 7.66 -14.25 5.64
C LEU A 211 6.25 -14.48 6.22
N ALA A 212 5.20 -14.25 5.41
CA ALA A 212 3.81 -14.38 5.86
C ALA A 212 3.34 -15.84 6.01
N ALA A 213 3.80 -16.74 5.14
CA ALA A 213 3.39 -18.15 5.11
C ALA A 213 4.55 -19.06 4.67
N PRO A 214 5.55 -19.29 5.53
CA PRO A 214 6.78 -20.01 5.17
C PRO A 214 6.52 -21.46 4.76
N ALA A 215 5.52 -22.11 5.33
CA ALA A 215 5.16 -23.51 4.98
C ALA A 215 4.65 -23.64 3.54
N VAL A 216 4.05 -22.58 2.97
CA VAL A 216 3.44 -22.58 1.64
C VAL A 216 4.39 -21.98 0.59
N PHE A 217 5.10 -20.89 0.95
CA PHE A 217 5.94 -20.13 0.02
C PHE A 217 7.44 -20.25 0.32
N GLY A 218 7.83 -21.24 1.12
CA GLY A 218 9.26 -21.49 1.41
C GLY A 218 10.10 -21.77 0.17
N ASN A 219 9.49 -22.43 -0.83
CA ASN A 219 10.08 -22.75 -2.13
C ASN A 219 9.07 -22.41 -3.23
N PRO A 220 9.05 -21.16 -3.74
CA PRO A 220 8.19 -20.79 -4.86
C PRO A 220 8.49 -21.62 -6.11
N LEU A 221 7.47 -21.87 -6.92
CA LEU A 221 7.62 -22.66 -8.13
C LEU A 221 8.41 -21.89 -9.20
N PRO A 222 9.15 -22.57 -10.11
CA PRO A 222 9.96 -21.88 -11.12
C PRO A 222 9.18 -20.89 -12.00
N HIS A 223 7.94 -21.22 -12.36
CA HIS A 223 7.10 -20.32 -13.15
C HIS A 223 6.63 -19.08 -12.35
N GLU A 224 6.45 -19.20 -11.04
CA GLU A 224 6.12 -18.09 -10.15
C GLU A 224 7.30 -17.11 -10.05
N LEU A 225 8.51 -17.64 -9.86
CA LEU A 225 9.73 -16.83 -9.84
C LEU A 225 9.95 -16.11 -11.18
N ALA A 226 9.75 -16.80 -12.30
CA ALA A 226 9.88 -16.21 -13.62
C ALA A 226 8.82 -15.13 -13.91
N ALA A 227 7.60 -15.31 -13.41
CA ALA A 227 6.51 -14.34 -13.58
C ALA A 227 6.67 -13.07 -12.76
N LYS A 228 7.40 -13.14 -11.64
CA LYS A 228 7.65 -12.02 -10.71
C LYS A 228 9.12 -12.00 -10.29
N PRO A 229 10.04 -11.63 -11.19
CA PRO A 229 11.43 -11.43 -10.85
C PRO A 229 11.56 -10.26 -9.86
N PRO A 230 12.62 -10.22 -9.04
CA PRO A 230 12.86 -9.10 -8.14
C PRO A 230 13.15 -7.81 -8.91
N ALA A 231 12.87 -6.67 -8.26
CA ALA A 231 13.20 -5.35 -8.75
C ALA A 231 14.13 -4.62 -7.77
N TYR A 232 14.82 -3.60 -8.26
CA TYR A 232 15.81 -2.85 -7.49
C TYR A 232 15.41 -1.39 -7.43
N HIS A 233 15.31 -0.83 -6.24
CA HIS A 233 14.94 0.57 -6.04
C HIS A 233 15.86 1.24 -5.02
N ARG A 234 16.11 2.54 -5.20
CA ARG A 234 16.80 3.33 -4.19
C ARG A 234 15.93 3.39 -2.93
N LEU A 235 16.56 3.21 -1.77
CA LEU A 235 15.90 3.25 -0.47
C LEU A 235 15.40 4.65 -0.12
N VAL A 236 16.24 5.67 -0.35
CA VAL A 236 15.88 7.07 -0.15
C VAL A 236 15.51 7.68 -1.49
N GLN A 237 14.34 8.29 -1.54
CA GLN A 237 13.82 8.93 -2.73
C GLN A 237 13.25 10.32 -2.38
N THR A 238 12.81 11.07 -3.39
CA THR A 238 12.12 12.35 -3.19
C THR A 238 10.64 12.17 -3.47
N ALA A 239 9.80 12.52 -2.51
CA ALA A 239 8.36 12.52 -2.62
C ALA A 239 7.87 13.68 -3.52
N PRO A 240 6.61 13.66 -4.01
CA PRO A 240 6.06 14.72 -4.86
C PRO A 240 6.10 16.12 -4.24
N ASP A 241 6.00 16.21 -2.92
CA ASP A 241 6.08 17.48 -2.18
C ASP A 241 7.53 17.98 -1.94
N GLY A 242 8.53 17.30 -2.53
CA GLY A 242 9.94 17.64 -2.43
C GLY A 242 10.67 17.11 -1.21
N ARG A 243 9.97 16.53 -0.24
CA ARG A 243 10.60 15.91 0.94
C ARG A 243 11.25 14.58 0.60
N LYS A 244 12.32 14.25 1.30
CA LYS A 244 12.88 12.89 1.25
C LYS A 244 11.92 11.90 1.92
N THR A 245 11.92 10.67 1.42
CA THR A 245 11.07 9.58 1.87
C THR A 245 11.80 8.24 1.82
N LEU A 246 11.34 7.28 2.62
CA LEU A 246 11.81 5.90 2.56
C LEU A 246 10.91 5.07 1.64
N TYR A 247 11.48 4.54 0.57
CA TYR A 247 10.77 3.60 -0.30
C TYR A 247 11.06 2.17 0.16
N LEU A 248 10.16 1.63 0.99
CA LEU A 248 10.40 0.43 1.79
C LEU A 248 9.15 -0.46 1.87
N ALA A 249 9.37 -1.75 2.07
CA ALA A 249 8.30 -2.74 2.17
C ALA A 249 8.83 -4.04 2.78
N ALA A 250 7.95 -4.90 3.30
CA ALA A 250 8.29 -6.29 3.65
C ALA A 250 8.75 -7.12 2.43
N HIS A 251 8.58 -6.61 1.20
CA HIS A 251 9.19 -7.18 0.00
C HIS A 251 10.71 -6.99 -0.06
N ALA A 252 11.26 -6.04 0.70
CA ALA A 252 12.69 -5.73 0.74
C ALA A 252 13.47 -6.92 1.30
N LYS A 253 14.22 -7.57 0.42
CA LYS A 253 14.95 -8.81 0.71
C LYS A 253 16.40 -8.56 1.04
N ARG A 254 17.06 -7.71 0.28
CA ARG A 254 18.49 -7.48 0.39
C ARG A 254 18.87 -6.06 -0.03
N ILE A 255 19.87 -5.51 0.64
CA ILE A 255 20.55 -4.29 0.21
C ILE A 255 21.70 -4.73 -0.72
N VAL A 256 21.81 -4.11 -1.89
CA VAL A 256 22.88 -4.40 -2.85
C VAL A 256 24.24 -4.17 -2.19
N GLY A 257 25.16 -5.12 -2.37
CA GLY A 257 26.48 -5.08 -1.78
C GLY A 257 26.57 -5.54 -0.33
N LYS A 258 25.43 -5.93 0.31
CA LYS A 258 25.40 -6.46 1.69
C LYS A 258 24.90 -7.90 1.71
N ASP A 259 25.28 -8.66 2.75
CA ASP A 259 24.69 -9.97 2.99
C ASP A 259 23.22 -9.86 3.46
N ILE A 260 22.50 -10.98 3.41
CA ILE A 260 21.07 -11.02 3.75
C ILE A 260 20.82 -10.67 5.21
N GLU A 261 21.67 -11.14 6.13
CA GLU A 261 21.46 -10.95 7.57
C GLU A 261 21.66 -9.47 7.94
N GLU A 262 22.74 -8.84 7.45
CA GLU A 262 22.98 -7.41 7.62
C GLU A 262 21.85 -6.58 6.99
N SER A 263 21.44 -6.93 5.78
CA SER A 263 20.36 -6.27 5.06
C SER A 263 19.05 -6.32 5.84
N GLN A 264 18.65 -7.50 6.31
CA GLN A 264 17.40 -7.70 7.04
C GLN A 264 17.39 -6.95 8.38
N ARG A 265 18.52 -6.88 9.09
CA ARG A 265 18.61 -6.07 10.32
C ARG A 265 18.29 -4.61 10.06
N LEU A 266 18.91 -3.99 9.04
CA LEU A 266 18.69 -2.58 8.71
C LEU A 266 17.27 -2.35 8.14
N ILE A 267 16.79 -3.23 7.25
CA ILE A 267 15.43 -3.13 6.67
C ILE A 267 14.37 -3.15 7.77
N TRP A 268 14.45 -4.09 8.71
CA TRP A 268 13.47 -4.17 9.80
C TRP A 268 13.63 -3.06 10.83
N GLU A 269 14.85 -2.58 11.09
CA GLU A 269 15.07 -1.37 11.88
C GLU A 269 14.30 -0.19 11.30
N LEU A 270 14.41 0.03 9.98
CA LEU A 270 13.74 1.11 9.29
C LEU A 270 12.21 0.91 9.22
N ILE A 271 11.72 -0.31 8.98
CA ILE A 271 10.29 -0.61 9.01
C ILE A 271 9.73 -0.33 10.41
N LYS A 272 10.38 -0.80 11.48
CA LYS A 272 9.97 -0.50 12.86
C LYS A 272 9.96 1.00 13.14
N HIS A 273 10.96 1.73 12.63
CA HIS A 273 11.00 3.18 12.78
C HIS A 273 9.81 3.83 12.08
N CYS A 274 9.54 3.49 10.80
CA CYS A 274 8.44 4.06 10.02
C CYS A 274 7.04 3.73 10.56
N THR A 275 6.91 2.67 11.33
CA THR A 275 5.61 2.17 11.79
C THR A 275 5.31 2.48 13.27
N GLN A 276 6.07 3.41 13.87
CA GLN A 276 5.73 3.97 15.18
C GLN A 276 4.39 4.71 15.13
N SER A 277 3.66 4.66 16.22
CA SER A 277 2.30 5.25 16.30
C SER A 277 2.21 6.71 15.88
N LYS A 278 3.28 7.50 16.08
CA LYS A 278 3.34 8.92 15.69
C LYS A 278 3.36 9.15 14.17
N TYR A 279 3.58 8.11 13.36
CA TYR A 279 3.58 8.16 11.90
C TYR A 279 2.40 7.43 11.28
N VAL A 280 1.59 6.75 12.08
CA VAL A 280 0.57 5.81 11.62
C VAL A 280 -0.82 6.31 11.94
N PHE A 281 -1.72 6.21 10.97
CA PHE A 281 -3.15 6.24 11.25
C PHE A 281 -3.85 5.00 10.68
N SER A 282 -5.06 4.76 11.17
CA SER A 282 -5.87 3.62 10.76
C SER A 282 -7.20 4.09 10.16
N MET A 283 -7.52 3.59 8.97
CA MET A 283 -8.80 3.81 8.32
C MET A 283 -9.71 2.62 8.57
N GLU A 284 -10.87 2.88 9.13
CA GLU A 284 -11.96 1.91 9.20
C GLU A 284 -12.83 1.98 7.95
N TRP A 285 -13.18 0.83 7.41
CA TRP A 285 -14.13 0.69 6.32
C TRP A 285 -15.54 0.64 6.90
N LEU A 286 -16.29 1.74 6.77
CA LEU A 286 -17.58 1.93 7.44
C LEU A 286 -18.75 1.46 6.59
N SER A 287 -18.64 1.55 5.25
CA SER A 287 -19.75 1.20 4.35
C SER A 287 -19.25 0.82 2.96
N GLY A 288 -20.11 0.17 2.19
CA GLY A 288 -19.90 0.05 0.75
C GLY A 288 -19.87 1.43 0.09
N GLY A 289 -18.99 1.59 -0.89
CA GLY A 289 -18.70 2.88 -1.53
C GLY A 289 -17.61 3.70 -0.85
N ASP A 290 -17.10 3.30 0.31
CA ASP A 290 -15.90 3.90 0.88
C ASP A 290 -14.71 3.63 -0.04
N MET A 291 -13.94 4.67 -0.32
CA MET A 291 -12.76 4.60 -1.17
C MET A 291 -11.57 5.24 -0.48
N VAL A 292 -10.39 4.64 -0.65
CA VAL A 292 -9.13 5.24 -0.24
C VAL A 292 -8.16 5.26 -1.42
N TRP A 293 -7.54 6.40 -1.62
CA TRP A 293 -6.48 6.62 -2.59
C TRP A 293 -5.20 6.98 -1.86
N TRP A 294 -4.14 6.19 -2.05
CA TRP A 294 -2.84 6.44 -1.42
C TRP A 294 -1.72 6.51 -2.44
N ASP A 295 -0.67 7.22 -2.03
CA ASP A 295 0.55 7.40 -2.81
C ASP A 295 1.65 6.46 -2.31
N ASN A 296 1.99 5.49 -3.11
CA ASN A 296 3.03 4.50 -2.84
C ASN A 296 4.45 5.09 -2.80
N ARG A 297 4.63 6.31 -3.32
CA ARG A 297 5.94 6.98 -3.32
C ARG A 297 6.29 7.57 -1.96
N GLN A 298 5.31 7.69 -1.05
CA GLN A 298 5.45 8.44 0.20
C GLN A 298 4.70 7.82 1.39
N SER A 299 4.22 6.59 1.24
CA SER A 299 3.56 5.86 2.32
C SER A 299 3.76 4.36 2.23
N MET A 300 3.74 3.71 3.40
CA MET A 300 3.52 2.27 3.53
C MET A 300 2.12 2.02 4.06
N HIS A 301 1.60 0.81 3.81
CA HIS A 301 0.32 0.40 4.36
C HIS A 301 0.30 -1.08 4.72
N ARG A 302 -0.72 -1.48 5.49
CA ARG A 302 -1.06 -2.87 5.75
C ARG A 302 -2.57 -3.01 5.98
N ALA A 303 -3.11 -4.18 5.68
CA ALA A 303 -4.47 -4.55 6.05
C ALA A 303 -4.49 -5.38 7.34
N ASN A 304 -5.60 -5.36 8.08
CA ASN A 304 -5.84 -6.38 9.08
C ASN A 304 -6.00 -7.75 8.41
N PRO A 305 -5.43 -8.81 8.98
CA PRO A 305 -5.61 -10.15 8.47
C PRO A 305 -7.08 -10.58 8.56
N TYR A 306 -7.51 -11.41 7.61
CA TYR A 306 -8.83 -12.05 7.69
C TYR A 306 -8.88 -13.05 8.86
N THR A 307 -10.00 -13.11 9.53
CA THR A 307 -10.27 -14.10 10.57
C THR A 307 -11.26 -15.15 10.09
N ALA A 308 -11.28 -16.33 10.75
CA ALA A 308 -12.22 -17.40 10.42
C ALA A 308 -13.70 -17.00 10.60
N THR A 309 -13.97 -15.94 11.38
CA THR A 309 -15.32 -15.42 11.65
C THR A 309 -15.71 -14.28 10.71
N MET A 310 -14.81 -13.86 9.81
CA MET A 310 -15.08 -12.77 8.89
C MET A 310 -16.08 -13.18 7.81
N THR A 311 -17.12 -12.38 7.62
CA THR A 311 -18.04 -12.49 6.49
C THR A 311 -17.43 -11.92 5.20
N ALA A 312 -18.24 -11.86 4.14
CA ALA A 312 -17.78 -11.39 2.84
C ALA A 312 -17.25 -9.95 2.91
N ARG A 313 -16.05 -9.76 2.36
CA ARG A 313 -15.45 -8.45 2.10
C ARG A 313 -15.15 -8.32 0.61
N ASP A 314 -15.83 -7.40 -0.06
CA ASP A 314 -15.63 -7.13 -1.49
C ASP A 314 -14.93 -5.78 -1.67
N VAL A 315 -13.66 -5.80 -1.93
CA VAL A 315 -12.86 -4.60 -2.22
C VAL A 315 -12.03 -4.82 -3.48
N ARG A 316 -11.91 -3.77 -4.29
CA ARG A 316 -11.29 -3.80 -5.61
C ARG A 316 -10.31 -2.66 -5.73
N ARG A 317 -9.13 -2.94 -6.27
CA ARG A 317 -8.04 -1.98 -6.37
C ARG A 317 -7.68 -1.72 -7.83
N SER A 318 -7.60 -0.45 -8.21
CA SER A 318 -6.86 0.00 -9.38
C SER A 318 -5.47 0.48 -8.96
N THR A 319 -4.51 0.37 -9.85
CA THR A 319 -3.12 0.77 -9.61
C THR A 319 -2.63 1.57 -10.81
N ILE A 320 -2.06 2.75 -10.54
CA ILE A 320 -1.57 3.67 -11.56
C ILE A 320 -0.04 3.65 -11.54
N TYR A 321 0.59 3.39 -12.70
CA TYR A 321 2.04 3.43 -12.84
C TYR A 321 2.61 4.81 -12.55
N ASP A 322 3.81 4.84 -11.98
CA ASP A 322 4.55 6.08 -11.77
C ASP A 322 5.09 6.59 -13.10
N ASP A 323 5.03 7.90 -13.29
CA ASP A 323 5.50 8.66 -14.45
C ASP A 323 6.57 9.70 -14.06
N GLY A 324 7.00 9.68 -12.80
CA GLY A 324 8.01 10.59 -12.25
C GLY A 324 9.46 10.09 -12.46
N PRO A 325 10.43 10.83 -11.93
CA PRO A 325 11.86 10.53 -12.13
C PRO A 325 12.32 9.22 -11.49
N TRP A 326 11.55 8.66 -10.56
CA TRP A 326 11.82 7.39 -9.88
C TRP A 326 10.92 6.25 -10.38
N ALA A 327 10.20 6.45 -11.49
CA ALA A 327 9.24 5.50 -12.05
C ALA A 327 9.86 4.13 -12.33
N LEU A 328 11.08 4.13 -12.86
CA LEU A 328 11.85 2.91 -13.10
C LEU A 328 12.84 2.68 -11.96
N GLY A 329 12.93 1.43 -11.54
CA GLY A 329 13.97 0.99 -10.63
C GLY A 329 15.36 1.06 -11.25
N VAL A 330 16.38 0.85 -10.42
CA VAL A 330 17.77 0.75 -10.83
C VAL A 330 17.94 -0.49 -11.70
N SER A 331 18.54 -0.36 -12.87
CA SER A 331 18.80 -1.52 -13.74
C SER A 331 19.92 -2.39 -13.17
N THR A 332 19.89 -3.69 -13.44
CA THR A 332 20.97 -4.59 -13.01
C THR A 332 22.33 -4.21 -13.58
N ALA A 333 22.35 -3.59 -14.77
CA ALA A 333 23.58 -3.07 -15.38
C ALA A 333 24.18 -1.83 -14.66
N GLU A 334 23.40 -1.15 -13.82
CA GLU A 334 23.86 -0.04 -12.96
C GLU A 334 24.37 -0.54 -11.60
N LEU A 335 24.18 -1.83 -11.28
CA LEU A 335 24.58 -2.43 -10.01
C LEU A 335 25.95 -3.09 -10.06
N ASP A 336 26.51 -3.29 -11.27
CA ASP A 336 27.85 -3.80 -11.55
C ASP A 336 28.87 -2.64 -11.54
#